data_3f43fbd072852ae47c330e919f6e835b
#
_entry.id   3f43fbd072852ae47c330e919f6e835b
#
_cell.length_a   1.000
_cell.length_b   1.000
_cell.length_c   1.000
_cell.angle_alpha   90.00
_cell.angle_beta   90.00
_cell.angle_gamma   90.00
#
_symmetry.space_group_name_H-M   'P 1'
#
loop_
_entity.id
_entity.type
_entity.pdbx_description
1 polymer ?
#
loop_
_entity_poly.entity_id
_entity_poly.type
_entity_poly.pdbx_seq_one_letter_code
_entity_poly.pdbx_strand_id
1 'polypeptide(L)'
;MGKYNSIWITIPIICTFLAIDGFGMFFSFGVAFSCIVILCIVYNMKRRKEIWIFIAALLFSIIGDWFLSHRNGISIRFIYGIIFFFVAHLGYLWFSLKNGKINKRVLSVALVVYLVFFFLLIYHHIDDKILMAAVLSYLVISCVSFAAATGIRFPILSKCLFVAGLSSILFSDTIIAFREFAGINELNFLIMPTYYLSHILMTLALIVIAKKIIIK
;
A
#
# COMPACT_ATOMS: atom_id res chain seq x y z
N MET A 1 27.71 6.80 11.40
CA MET A 1 26.37 6.14 11.47
C MET A 1 25.54 6.20 10.17
N GLY A 2 26.09 6.60 9.04
CA GLY A 2 25.33 6.83 7.79
C GLY A 2 25.19 5.65 6.82
N LYS A 3 26.02 4.62 6.90
CA LYS A 3 26.04 3.51 5.92
C LYS A 3 25.04 2.36 6.20
N TYR A 4 24.71 2.13 7.45
CA TYR A 4 23.94 0.93 7.86
C TYR A 4 22.45 0.97 7.50
N ASN A 5 21.80 2.13 7.44
CA ASN A 5 20.35 2.20 7.24
C ASN A 5 19.86 1.81 5.84
N SER A 6 20.72 1.86 4.81
CA SER A 6 20.33 1.45 3.45
C SER A 6 20.51 -0.05 3.22
N ILE A 7 21.39 -0.71 3.96
CA ILE A 7 21.63 -2.16 3.89
C ILE A 7 20.39 -2.92 4.38
N TRP A 8 19.64 -2.38 5.34
CA TRP A 8 18.46 -3.06 5.87
C TRP A 8 17.35 -3.28 4.81
N ILE A 9 17.31 -2.41 3.78
CA ILE A 9 16.33 -2.53 2.69
C ILE A 9 16.60 -3.75 1.79
N THR A 10 17.78 -4.36 1.87
CA THR A 10 18.09 -5.60 1.15
C THR A 10 17.25 -6.78 1.64
N ILE A 11 16.85 -6.77 2.92
CA ILE A 11 16.03 -7.85 3.51
C ILE A 11 14.65 -7.95 2.81
N PRO A 12 13.81 -6.89 2.78
CA PRO A 12 12.54 -6.97 2.06
C PRO A 12 12.71 -7.20 0.55
N ILE A 13 13.80 -6.74 -0.06
CA ILE A 13 14.11 -7.04 -1.47
C ILE A 13 14.35 -8.54 -1.66
N ILE A 14 15.17 -9.17 -0.82
CA ILE A 14 15.41 -10.63 -0.88
C ILE A 14 14.10 -11.38 -0.64
N CYS A 15 13.32 -11.00 0.38
CA CYS A 15 12.01 -11.59 0.62
C CYS A 15 11.09 -11.48 -0.61
N THR A 16 11.12 -10.35 -1.32
CA THR A 16 10.34 -10.15 -2.54
C THR A 16 10.71 -11.13 -3.63
N PHE A 17 12.00 -11.31 -3.93
CA PHE A 17 12.44 -12.28 -4.93
C PHE A 17 12.04 -13.71 -4.54
N LEU A 18 12.27 -14.12 -3.30
CA LEU A 18 11.88 -15.45 -2.81
C LEU A 18 10.35 -15.66 -2.82
N ALA A 19 9.57 -14.62 -2.54
CA ALA A 19 8.12 -14.68 -2.60
C ALA A 19 7.61 -14.85 -4.06
N ILE A 20 8.21 -14.13 -5.01
CA ILE A 20 7.86 -14.20 -6.44
C ILE A 20 8.27 -15.56 -7.03
N ASP A 21 9.42 -16.09 -6.65
CA ASP A 21 9.90 -17.40 -7.07
C ASP A 21 9.13 -18.59 -6.43
N GLY A 22 8.13 -18.31 -5.58
CA GLY A 22 7.22 -19.33 -5.04
C GLY A 22 7.75 -20.08 -3.82
N PHE A 23 8.76 -19.57 -3.11
CA PHE A 23 9.27 -20.17 -1.87
C PHE A 23 8.28 -20.12 -0.68
N GLY A 24 7.05 -19.69 -0.92
CA GLY A 24 5.92 -19.82 0.01
C GLY A 24 5.52 -18.53 0.73
N MET A 25 4.37 -18.61 1.42
CA MET A 25 3.72 -17.47 2.09
C MET A 25 4.57 -16.78 3.16
N PHE A 26 5.53 -17.50 3.74
CA PHE A 26 6.45 -16.94 4.73
C PHE A 26 7.21 -15.73 4.16
N PHE A 27 7.72 -15.82 2.93
CA PHE A 27 8.43 -14.73 2.28
C PHE A 27 7.50 -13.61 1.83
N SER A 28 6.26 -13.94 1.43
CA SER A 28 5.23 -12.96 1.09
C SER A 28 4.92 -12.02 2.28
N PHE A 29 4.64 -12.58 3.44
CA PHE A 29 4.48 -11.79 4.68
C PHE A 29 5.79 -11.17 5.16
N GLY A 30 6.91 -11.81 4.89
CA GLY A 30 8.25 -11.37 5.22
C GLY A 30 8.61 -10.00 4.65
N VAL A 31 8.07 -9.63 3.49
CA VAL A 31 8.29 -8.30 2.89
C VAL A 31 7.74 -7.19 3.79
N ALA A 32 6.46 -7.24 4.11
CA ALA A 32 5.83 -6.22 4.95
C ALA A 32 6.36 -6.28 6.40
N PHE A 33 6.59 -7.48 6.94
CA PHE A 33 7.13 -7.66 8.29
C PHE A 33 8.54 -7.09 8.43
N SER A 34 9.43 -7.33 7.46
CA SER A 34 10.78 -6.76 7.47
C SER A 34 10.74 -5.23 7.37
N CYS A 35 9.82 -4.66 6.57
CA CYS A 35 9.58 -3.22 6.53
C CYS A 35 9.15 -2.67 7.90
N ILE A 36 8.27 -3.38 8.63
CA ILE A 36 7.87 -3.00 9.99
C ILE A 36 9.06 -3.00 10.95
N VAL A 37 9.88 -4.05 10.94
CA VAL A 37 11.09 -4.13 11.79
C VAL A 37 12.04 -2.97 11.51
N ILE A 38 12.29 -2.66 10.23
CA ILE A 38 13.11 -1.52 9.84
C ILE A 38 12.53 -0.21 10.38
N LEU A 39 11.21 0.00 10.27
CA LEU A 39 10.55 1.21 10.76
C LEU A 39 10.58 1.31 12.28
N CYS A 40 10.47 0.19 13.01
CA CYS A 40 10.67 0.17 14.48
C CYS A 40 12.07 0.63 14.87
N ILE A 41 13.10 0.17 14.15
CA ILE A 41 14.48 0.61 14.35
C ILE A 41 14.61 2.11 14.08
N VAL A 42 14.06 2.59 12.95
CA VAL A 42 14.05 4.01 12.57
C VAL A 42 13.30 4.85 13.60
N TYR A 43 12.18 4.35 14.13
CA TYR A 43 11.42 5.02 15.19
C TYR A 43 12.25 5.16 16.48
N ASN A 44 12.87 4.08 16.95
CA ASN A 44 13.69 4.11 18.15
C ASN A 44 14.86 5.09 18.06
N MET A 45 15.43 5.23 16.87
CA MET A 45 16.50 6.18 16.60
C MET A 45 16.04 7.65 16.53
N LYS A 46 14.80 7.92 16.11
CA LYS A 46 14.31 9.26 15.75
C LYS A 46 13.09 9.71 16.56
N ARG A 47 12.41 8.81 17.26
CA ARG A 47 11.20 9.02 18.07
C ARG A 47 10.08 9.81 17.38
N ARG A 48 9.93 9.66 16.06
CA ARG A 48 8.83 10.27 15.31
C ARG A 48 7.56 9.46 15.49
N LYS A 49 6.62 9.98 16.28
CA LYS A 49 5.37 9.28 16.64
C LYS A 49 4.52 8.91 15.41
N GLU A 50 4.61 9.69 14.33
CA GLU A 50 3.86 9.42 13.09
C GLU A 50 4.25 8.10 12.42
N ILE A 51 5.45 7.57 12.68
CA ILE A 51 5.90 6.28 12.13
C ILE A 51 5.02 5.14 12.64
N TRP A 52 4.48 5.22 13.88
CA TRP A 52 3.56 4.20 14.40
C TRP A 52 2.27 4.08 13.61
N ILE A 53 1.76 5.20 13.07
CA ILE A 53 0.58 5.18 12.20
C ILE A 53 0.86 4.35 10.95
N PHE A 54 2.06 4.54 10.39
CA PHE A 54 2.47 3.82 9.20
C PHE A 54 2.75 2.33 9.48
N ILE A 55 3.36 2.01 10.63
CA ILE A 55 3.54 0.61 11.10
C ILE A 55 2.18 -0.07 11.25
N ALA A 56 1.20 0.60 11.87
CA ALA A 56 -0.15 0.08 11.99
C ALA A 56 -0.80 -0.19 10.61
N ALA A 57 -0.62 0.73 9.64
CA ALA A 57 -1.11 0.53 8.28
C ALA A 57 -0.52 -0.73 7.64
N LEU A 58 0.80 -0.96 7.76
CA LEU A 58 1.44 -2.18 7.27
C LEU A 58 0.93 -3.46 7.97
N LEU A 59 0.66 -3.40 9.27
CA LEU A 59 0.07 -4.53 10.01
C LEU A 59 -1.32 -4.87 9.46
N PHE A 60 -2.16 -3.88 9.21
CA PHE A 60 -3.47 -4.09 8.60
C PHE A 60 -3.36 -4.63 7.17
N SER A 61 -2.37 -4.21 6.39
CA SER A 61 -2.08 -4.81 5.08
C SER A 61 -1.75 -6.30 5.19
N ILE A 62 -0.89 -6.71 6.15
CA ILE A 62 -0.57 -8.13 6.39
C ILE A 62 -1.83 -8.94 6.73
N ILE A 63 -2.72 -8.39 7.56
CA ILE A 63 -3.98 -9.06 7.91
C ILE A 63 -4.87 -9.19 6.66
N GLY A 64 -4.94 -8.15 5.84
CA GLY A 64 -5.64 -8.17 4.54
C GLY A 64 -5.11 -9.27 3.62
N ASP A 65 -3.79 -9.37 3.48
CA ASP A 65 -3.11 -10.41 2.69
C ASP A 65 -3.46 -11.81 3.20
N TRP A 66 -3.52 -12.00 4.52
CA TRP A 66 -3.88 -13.28 5.09
C TRP A 66 -5.30 -13.71 4.68
N PHE A 67 -6.26 -12.78 4.73
CA PHE A 67 -7.64 -13.07 4.29
C PHE A 67 -7.71 -13.36 2.79
N LEU A 68 -6.99 -12.61 1.95
CA LEU A 68 -6.97 -12.84 0.51
C LEU A 68 -6.31 -14.17 0.14
N SER A 69 -5.19 -14.54 0.78
CA SER A 69 -4.47 -15.79 0.50
C SER A 69 -5.24 -17.03 0.99
N HIS A 70 -6.05 -16.91 2.04
CA HIS A 70 -6.86 -17.99 2.59
C HIS A 70 -8.33 -17.93 2.16
N ARG A 71 -8.62 -17.28 1.04
CA ARG A 71 -10.00 -17.09 0.55
C ARG A 71 -10.73 -18.41 0.30
N ASN A 72 -10.07 -19.41 -0.29
CA ASN A 72 -10.61 -20.76 -0.56
C ASN A 72 -12.04 -20.73 -1.16
N GLY A 73 -12.32 -19.77 -2.06
CA GLY A 73 -13.63 -19.60 -2.68
C GLY A 73 -14.70 -18.92 -1.78
N ILE A 74 -14.38 -18.56 -0.54
CA ILE A 74 -15.32 -17.96 0.41
C ILE A 74 -15.35 -16.44 0.19
N SER A 75 -16.45 -15.92 -0.36
CA SER A 75 -16.62 -14.49 -0.70
C SER A 75 -16.46 -13.55 0.49
N ILE A 76 -16.93 -13.93 1.68
CA ILE A 76 -16.81 -13.11 2.89
C ILE A 76 -15.36 -12.86 3.29
N ARG A 77 -14.43 -13.78 3.01
CA ARG A 77 -13.00 -13.57 3.27
C ARG A 77 -12.39 -12.52 2.35
N PHE A 78 -12.90 -12.43 1.13
CA PHE A 78 -12.50 -11.37 0.21
C PHE A 78 -12.93 -9.99 0.75
N ILE A 79 -14.17 -9.89 1.25
CA ILE A 79 -14.68 -8.67 1.90
C ILE A 79 -13.83 -8.29 3.11
N TYR A 80 -13.47 -9.24 3.97
CA TYR A 80 -12.57 -8.96 5.10
C TYR A 80 -11.19 -8.46 4.64
N GLY A 81 -10.62 -9.05 3.59
CA GLY A 81 -9.38 -8.55 2.98
C GLY A 81 -9.51 -7.08 2.58
N ILE A 82 -10.57 -6.72 1.85
CA ILE A 82 -10.85 -5.33 1.44
C ILE A 82 -11.00 -4.41 2.65
N ILE A 83 -11.69 -4.82 3.71
CA ILE A 83 -11.86 -4.02 4.93
C ILE A 83 -10.52 -3.75 5.60
N PHE A 84 -9.64 -4.74 5.72
CA PHE A 84 -8.33 -4.53 6.32
C PHE A 84 -7.43 -3.63 5.47
N PHE A 85 -7.47 -3.75 4.15
CA PHE A 85 -6.79 -2.81 3.25
C PHE A 85 -7.38 -1.41 3.31
N PHE A 86 -8.69 -1.27 3.47
CA PHE A 86 -9.34 0.03 3.71
C PHE A 86 -8.76 0.70 4.96
N VAL A 87 -8.63 -0.05 6.07
CA VAL A 87 -8.02 0.47 7.32
C VAL A 87 -6.55 0.82 7.11
N ALA A 88 -5.80 0.04 6.33
CA ALA A 88 -4.42 0.37 5.96
C ALA A 88 -4.35 1.70 5.20
N HIS A 89 -5.24 1.92 4.23
CA HIS A 89 -5.33 3.19 3.50
C HIS A 89 -5.75 4.38 4.38
N LEU A 90 -6.59 4.18 5.39
CA LEU A 90 -6.85 5.19 6.43
C LEU A 90 -5.56 5.57 7.17
N GLY A 91 -4.70 4.61 7.46
CA GLY A 91 -3.40 4.86 8.07
C GLY A 91 -2.47 5.65 7.15
N TYR A 92 -2.38 5.30 5.87
CA TYR A 92 -1.59 6.04 4.86
C TYR A 92 -2.13 7.46 4.67
N LEU A 93 -3.45 7.62 4.63
CA LEU A 93 -4.11 8.93 4.56
C LEU A 93 -3.77 9.77 5.79
N TRP A 94 -3.96 9.22 6.99
CA TRP A 94 -3.68 9.94 8.24
C TRP A 94 -2.21 10.36 8.33
N PHE A 95 -1.29 9.46 8.01
CA PHE A 95 0.13 9.78 7.93
C PHE A 95 0.40 10.94 6.95
N SER A 96 -0.22 10.90 5.77
CA SER A 96 -0.07 11.93 4.74
C SER A 96 -0.60 13.28 5.20
N LEU A 97 -1.77 13.30 5.87
CA LEU A 97 -2.39 14.52 6.39
C LEU A 97 -1.59 15.16 7.53
N LYS A 98 -0.95 14.34 8.38
CA LYS A 98 -0.04 14.86 9.42
C LYS A 98 1.18 15.57 8.82
N ASN A 99 1.57 15.21 7.61
CA ASN A 99 2.77 15.71 6.95
C ASN A 99 2.47 16.61 5.72
N GLY A 100 1.21 16.88 5.41
CA GLY A 100 0.83 17.67 4.24
C GLY A 100 -0.65 18.00 4.18
N LYS A 101 -1.14 18.19 2.95
CA LYS A 101 -2.55 18.45 2.65
C LYS A 101 -2.98 17.66 1.44
N ILE A 102 -4.27 17.38 1.29
CA ILE A 102 -4.80 16.73 0.10
C ILE A 102 -4.59 17.63 -1.12
N ASN A 103 -4.02 17.07 -2.18
CA ASN A 103 -3.96 17.72 -3.48
C ASN A 103 -5.32 17.55 -4.18
N LYS A 104 -6.15 18.59 -4.11
CA LYS A 104 -7.52 18.56 -4.65
C LYS A 104 -7.57 18.25 -6.15
N ARG A 105 -6.60 18.74 -6.95
CA ARG A 105 -6.56 18.46 -8.41
C ARG A 105 -6.33 16.99 -8.68
N VAL A 106 -5.35 16.38 -7.98
CA VAL A 106 -5.07 14.95 -8.11
C VAL A 106 -6.26 14.13 -7.61
N LEU A 107 -6.91 14.54 -6.52
CA LEU A 107 -8.09 13.88 -5.99
C LEU A 107 -9.23 13.87 -7.03
N SER A 108 -9.55 15.02 -7.62
CA SER A 108 -10.62 15.11 -8.62
C SER A 108 -10.34 14.21 -9.83
N VAL A 109 -9.11 14.25 -10.35
CA VAL A 109 -8.71 13.40 -11.49
C VAL A 109 -8.78 11.92 -11.13
N ALA A 110 -8.19 11.53 -9.99
CA ALA A 110 -8.20 10.14 -9.54
C ALA A 110 -9.63 9.62 -9.33
N LEU A 111 -10.48 10.39 -8.64
CA LEU A 111 -11.88 9.99 -8.42
C LEU A 111 -12.65 9.84 -9.75
N VAL A 112 -12.51 10.78 -10.69
CA VAL A 112 -13.18 10.65 -11.97
C VAL A 112 -12.73 9.39 -12.70
N VAL A 113 -11.42 9.16 -12.82
CA VAL A 113 -10.87 7.99 -13.51
C VAL A 113 -11.34 6.69 -12.85
N TYR A 114 -11.24 6.58 -11.53
CA TYR A 114 -11.58 5.35 -10.81
C TYR A 114 -13.08 5.13 -10.66
N LEU A 115 -13.91 6.18 -10.61
CA LEU A 115 -15.36 6.02 -10.65
C LEU A 115 -15.84 5.58 -12.04
N VAL A 116 -15.27 6.15 -13.10
CA VAL A 116 -15.53 5.68 -14.48
C VAL A 116 -15.13 4.21 -14.60
N PHE A 117 -13.94 3.83 -14.14
CA PHE A 117 -13.50 2.46 -14.10
C PHE A 117 -14.48 1.55 -13.31
N PHE A 118 -14.92 1.99 -12.14
CA PHE A 118 -15.87 1.24 -11.30
C PHE A 118 -17.20 1.00 -12.04
N PHE A 119 -17.82 2.04 -12.57
CA PHE A 119 -19.13 1.92 -13.21
C PHE A 119 -19.09 1.19 -14.55
N LEU A 120 -18.01 1.29 -15.31
CA LEU A 120 -17.90 0.63 -16.61
C LEU A 120 -17.48 -0.85 -16.51
N LEU A 121 -16.60 -1.19 -15.55
CA LEU A 121 -15.96 -2.50 -15.52
C LEU A 121 -16.31 -3.35 -14.29
N ILE A 122 -16.66 -2.74 -13.17
CA ILE A 122 -16.84 -3.48 -11.90
C ILE A 122 -18.32 -3.62 -11.56
N TYR A 123 -19.08 -2.53 -11.63
CA TYR A 123 -20.46 -2.44 -11.15
C TYR A 123 -21.37 -3.55 -11.67
N HIS A 124 -21.28 -3.87 -12.96
CA HIS A 124 -22.13 -4.88 -13.59
C HIS A 124 -21.77 -6.33 -13.27
N HIS A 125 -20.64 -6.55 -12.57
CA HIS A 125 -20.15 -7.90 -12.23
C HIS A 125 -20.26 -8.21 -10.74
N ILE A 126 -20.90 -7.34 -9.94
CA ILE A 126 -21.08 -7.54 -8.51
C ILE A 126 -22.58 -7.56 -8.17
N ASP A 127 -23.10 -8.73 -7.86
CA ASP A 127 -24.49 -8.90 -7.40
C ASP A 127 -24.62 -8.63 -5.88
N ASP A 128 -23.58 -8.94 -5.10
CA ASP A 128 -23.57 -8.75 -3.64
C ASP A 128 -23.40 -7.26 -3.30
N LYS A 129 -24.44 -6.68 -2.71
CA LYS A 129 -24.46 -5.26 -2.29
C LYS A 129 -23.41 -4.94 -1.22
N ILE A 130 -23.05 -5.90 -0.35
CA ILE A 130 -22.03 -5.69 0.69
C ILE A 130 -20.65 -5.62 0.04
N LEU A 131 -20.37 -6.54 -0.87
CA LEU A 131 -19.14 -6.53 -1.66
C LEU A 131 -19.03 -5.24 -2.48
N MET A 132 -20.10 -4.84 -3.15
CA MET A 132 -20.14 -3.60 -3.93
C MET A 132 -19.82 -2.36 -3.07
N ALA A 133 -20.43 -2.26 -1.88
CA ALA A 133 -20.17 -1.17 -0.96
C ALA A 133 -18.71 -1.19 -0.45
N ALA A 134 -18.16 -2.37 -0.14
CA ALA A 134 -16.78 -2.54 0.31
C ALA A 134 -15.79 -2.10 -0.79
N VAL A 135 -15.98 -2.57 -2.04
CA VAL A 135 -15.11 -2.22 -3.19
C VAL A 135 -15.17 -0.74 -3.49
N LEU A 136 -16.37 -0.14 -3.53
CA LEU A 136 -16.50 1.30 -3.79
C LEU A 136 -15.86 2.14 -2.69
N SER A 137 -16.09 1.78 -1.43
CA SER A 137 -15.48 2.47 -0.27
C SER A 137 -13.96 2.39 -0.31
N TYR A 138 -13.43 1.20 -0.64
CA TYR A 138 -12.00 0.98 -0.78
C TYR A 138 -11.39 1.81 -1.92
N LEU A 139 -12.04 1.85 -3.08
CA LEU A 139 -11.64 2.67 -4.22
C LEU A 139 -11.55 4.15 -3.84
N VAL A 140 -12.58 4.67 -3.15
CA VAL A 140 -12.60 6.08 -2.73
C VAL A 140 -11.46 6.39 -1.76
N ILE A 141 -11.25 5.56 -0.72
CA ILE A 141 -10.17 5.80 0.26
C ILE A 141 -8.79 5.70 -0.39
N SER A 142 -8.60 4.81 -1.36
CA SER A 142 -7.35 4.66 -2.11
C SER A 142 -7.05 5.93 -2.92
N CYS A 143 -8.03 6.50 -3.61
CA CYS A 143 -7.88 7.77 -4.31
C CYS A 143 -7.56 8.93 -3.36
N VAL A 144 -8.23 9.00 -2.21
CA VAL A 144 -8.02 10.07 -1.22
C VAL A 144 -6.62 9.95 -0.60
N SER A 145 -6.18 8.74 -0.23
CA SER A 145 -4.85 8.51 0.34
C SER A 145 -3.74 8.82 -0.66
N PHE A 146 -3.91 8.45 -1.92
CA PHE A 146 -2.99 8.80 -3.01
C PHE A 146 -2.90 10.32 -3.22
N ALA A 147 -4.04 11.01 -3.29
CA ALA A 147 -4.08 12.46 -3.44
C ALA A 147 -3.44 13.19 -2.24
N ALA A 148 -3.61 12.66 -1.02
CA ALA A 148 -2.94 13.17 0.16
C ALA A 148 -1.42 12.96 0.11
N ALA A 149 -0.95 11.81 -0.38
CA ALA A 149 0.47 11.54 -0.58
C ALA A 149 1.14 12.51 -1.54
N THR A 150 0.47 12.88 -2.63
CA THR A 150 1.00 13.88 -3.57
C THR A 150 1.10 15.28 -2.96
N GLY A 151 0.36 15.55 -1.90
CA GLY A 151 0.38 16.81 -1.16
C GLY A 151 1.32 16.85 0.05
N ILE A 152 2.09 15.79 0.32
CA ILE A 152 3.05 15.71 1.42
C ILE A 152 4.18 16.74 1.25
N ARG A 153 4.59 17.35 2.36
CA ARG A 153 5.67 18.35 2.43
C ARG A 153 7.00 17.71 2.83
N PHE A 154 7.38 16.68 2.09
CA PHE A 154 8.66 16.00 2.25
C PHE A 154 9.71 16.55 1.27
N PRO A 155 11.02 16.31 1.53
CA PRO A 155 12.04 16.48 0.51
C PRO A 155 11.67 15.72 -0.76
N ILE A 156 12.04 16.27 -1.92
CA ILE A 156 11.57 15.75 -3.22
C ILE A 156 11.78 14.24 -3.38
N LEU A 157 12.96 13.72 -3.05
CA LEU A 157 13.25 12.29 -3.14
C LEU A 157 12.31 11.45 -2.27
N SER A 158 12.12 11.82 -0.99
CA SER A 158 11.23 11.10 -0.07
C SER A 158 9.78 11.18 -0.53
N LYS A 159 9.36 12.34 -1.04
CA LYS A 159 8.02 12.52 -1.61
C LYS A 159 7.81 11.63 -2.83
N CYS A 160 8.75 11.64 -3.78
CA CYS A 160 8.68 10.80 -4.98
C CYS A 160 8.61 9.31 -4.63
N LEU A 161 9.44 8.84 -3.69
CA LEU A 161 9.42 7.46 -3.22
C LEU A 161 8.07 7.10 -2.57
N PHE A 162 7.53 7.98 -1.72
CA PHE A 162 6.26 7.73 -1.04
C PHE A 162 5.08 7.71 -2.02
N VAL A 163 5.03 8.66 -2.95
CA VAL A 163 4.01 8.72 -3.99
C VAL A 163 4.11 7.51 -4.92
N ALA A 164 5.32 7.16 -5.37
CA ALA A 164 5.54 5.97 -6.19
C ALA A 164 5.09 4.69 -5.47
N GLY A 165 5.32 4.57 -4.16
CA GLY A 165 4.83 3.44 -3.36
C GLY A 165 3.30 3.34 -3.38
N LEU A 166 2.58 4.44 -3.12
CA LEU A 166 1.11 4.43 -3.17
C LEU A 166 0.56 4.25 -4.59
N SER A 167 1.25 4.75 -5.62
CA SER A 167 0.90 4.45 -7.02
C SER A 167 1.02 2.96 -7.32
N SER A 168 2.04 2.29 -6.77
CA SER A 168 2.25 0.85 -6.96
C SER A 168 1.16 0.02 -6.30
N ILE A 169 0.63 0.43 -5.12
CA ILE A 169 -0.56 -0.21 -4.52
C ILE A 169 -1.76 -0.03 -5.45
N LEU A 170 -2.09 1.20 -5.83
CA LEU A 170 -3.21 1.49 -6.72
C LEU A 170 -3.16 0.68 -8.01
N PHE A 171 -1.97 0.52 -8.59
CA PHE A 171 -1.77 -0.29 -9.79
C PHE A 171 -2.02 -1.77 -9.52
N SER A 172 -1.46 -2.32 -8.43
CA SER A 172 -1.71 -3.69 -7.99
C SER A 172 -3.20 -3.96 -7.78
N ASP A 173 -3.89 -3.06 -7.07
CA ASP A 173 -5.32 -3.17 -6.78
C ASP A 173 -6.18 -3.11 -8.04
N THR A 174 -5.78 -2.29 -9.01
CA THR A 174 -6.43 -2.21 -10.32
C THR A 174 -6.35 -3.55 -11.05
N ILE A 175 -5.18 -4.22 -11.00
CA ILE A 175 -5.02 -5.54 -11.61
C ILE A 175 -5.85 -6.59 -10.85
N ILE A 176 -5.90 -6.52 -9.53
CA ILE A 176 -6.79 -7.39 -8.73
C ILE A 176 -8.24 -7.20 -9.15
N ALA A 177 -8.68 -5.96 -9.34
CA ALA A 177 -10.05 -5.66 -9.78
C ALA A 177 -10.33 -6.20 -11.19
N PHE A 178 -9.39 -6.08 -12.13
CA PHE A 178 -9.50 -6.71 -13.45
C PHE A 178 -9.66 -8.23 -13.35
N ARG A 179 -8.84 -8.88 -12.53
CA ARG A 179 -8.91 -10.33 -12.33
C ARG A 179 -10.23 -10.78 -11.72
N GLU A 180 -10.65 -10.10 -10.65
CA GLU A 180 -11.79 -10.57 -9.85
C GLU A 180 -13.14 -10.25 -10.50
N PHE A 181 -13.24 -9.15 -11.24
CA PHE A 181 -14.51 -8.66 -11.77
C PHE A 181 -14.61 -8.69 -13.29
N ALA A 182 -13.52 -8.52 -14.02
CA ALA A 182 -13.53 -8.56 -15.48
C ALA A 182 -12.98 -9.88 -16.06
N GLY A 183 -12.45 -10.79 -15.23
CA GLY A 183 -11.88 -12.06 -15.68
C GLY A 183 -10.56 -11.92 -16.47
N ILE A 184 -9.93 -10.74 -16.45
CA ILE A 184 -8.68 -10.44 -17.16
C ILE A 184 -7.51 -10.89 -16.30
N ASN A 185 -6.78 -11.91 -16.75
CA ASN A 185 -5.72 -12.59 -15.98
C ASN A 185 -4.30 -12.32 -16.47
N GLU A 186 -4.14 -11.70 -17.63
CA GLU A 186 -2.86 -11.52 -18.32
C GLU A 186 -1.84 -10.71 -17.51
N LEU A 187 -2.32 -9.85 -16.61
CA LEU A 187 -1.49 -8.99 -15.79
C LEU A 187 -1.25 -9.53 -14.36
N ASN A 188 -1.76 -10.70 -14.03
CA ASN A 188 -1.69 -11.25 -12.66
C ASN A 188 -0.27 -11.35 -12.12
N PHE A 189 0.72 -11.59 -12.98
CA PHE A 189 2.13 -11.67 -12.61
C PHE A 189 2.69 -10.35 -12.05
N LEU A 190 2.02 -9.21 -12.28
CA LEU A 190 2.43 -7.90 -11.76
C LEU A 190 1.85 -7.57 -10.38
N ILE A 191 0.81 -8.27 -9.91
CA ILE A 191 0.14 -7.96 -8.64
C ILE A 191 1.14 -7.95 -7.49
N MET A 192 1.79 -9.10 -7.25
CA MET A 192 2.71 -9.24 -6.13
C MET A 192 3.97 -8.37 -6.25
N PRO A 193 4.66 -8.30 -7.40
CA PRO A 193 5.82 -7.42 -7.56
C PRO A 193 5.52 -5.95 -7.26
N THR A 194 4.41 -5.42 -7.78
CA THR A 194 4.04 -4.01 -7.55
C THR A 194 3.58 -3.75 -6.13
N TYR A 195 2.88 -4.70 -5.53
CA TYR A 195 2.47 -4.63 -4.13
C TYR A 195 3.68 -4.62 -3.17
N TYR A 196 4.63 -5.54 -3.34
CA TYR A 196 5.84 -5.57 -2.52
C TYR A 196 6.72 -4.34 -2.73
N LEU A 197 6.86 -3.89 -3.99
CA LEU A 197 7.57 -2.66 -4.32
C LEU A 197 6.99 -1.47 -3.56
N SER A 198 5.67 -1.41 -3.38
CA SER A 198 5.02 -0.32 -2.65
C SER A 198 5.51 -0.22 -1.21
N HIS A 199 5.57 -1.34 -0.48
CA HIS A 199 6.04 -1.38 0.91
C HIS A 199 7.50 -0.97 1.04
N ILE A 200 8.35 -1.44 0.11
CA ILE A 200 9.76 -1.08 0.05
C ILE A 200 9.94 0.42 -0.20
N LEU A 201 9.26 0.97 -1.21
CA LEU A 201 9.38 2.38 -1.58
C LEU A 201 8.90 3.31 -0.46
N MET A 202 7.76 3.01 0.17
CA MET A 202 7.25 3.81 1.28
C MET A 202 8.18 3.72 2.51
N THR A 203 8.70 2.54 2.82
CA THR A 203 9.67 2.37 3.90
C THR A 203 10.96 3.15 3.62
N LEU A 204 11.47 3.08 2.39
CA LEU A 204 12.64 3.83 1.97
C LEU A 204 12.42 5.34 2.07
N ALA A 205 11.23 5.84 1.70
CA ALA A 205 10.86 7.23 1.86
C ALA A 205 11.01 7.70 3.32
N LEU A 206 10.55 6.88 4.28
CA LEU A 206 10.64 7.19 5.71
C LEU A 206 12.07 7.14 6.24
N ILE A 207 12.90 6.20 5.76
CA ILE A 207 14.33 6.15 6.08
C ILE A 207 15.04 7.42 5.59
N VAL A 208 14.77 7.86 4.36
CA VAL A 208 15.39 9.07 3.77
C VAL A 208 15.02 10.32 4.57
N ILE A 209 13.76 10.45 5.00
CA ILE A 209 13.33 11.56 5.86
C ILE A 209 14.07 11.52 7.20
N ALA A 210 14.14 10.34 7.82
CA ALA A 210 14.80 10.17 9.10
C ALA A 210 16.30 10.55 9.04
N LYS A 211 16.97 10.29 7.92
CA LYS A 211 18.38 10.69 7.69
C LYS A 211 18.55 12.20 7.59
N LYS A 212 17.67 12.92 6.90
CA LYS A 212 17.84 14.36 6.63
C LYS A 212 17.72 15.23 7.88
N ILE A 213 17.10 14.74 8.94
CA ILE A 213 16.95 15.44 10.23
C ILE A 213 18.24 15.40 11.08
N ILE A 214 19.19 14.51 10.75
CA ILE A 214 20.47 14.42 11.49
C ILE A 214 21.48 15.49 11.04
N ILE A 215 21.30 16.03 9.83
CA ILE A 215 22.29 16.92 9.19
C ILE A 215 21.95 18.42 9.46
N LYS A 216 20.87 18.69 10.17
CA LYS A 216 20.52 20.00 10.70
C LYS A 216 20.69 20.05 12.22
#